data_c7fbe1e165ee539a9a62ef5600d19349
#
_entry.id   c7fbe1e165ee539a9a62ef5600d19349
#
_cell.length_a   1.000
_cell.length_b   1.000
_cell.length_c   1.000
_cell.angle_alpha   90.00
_cell.angle_beta   90.00
_cell.angle_gamma   90.00
#
_symmetry.space_group_name_H-M   'P 1'
#
loop_
_entity.id
_entity.type
_entity.pdbx_description
1 polymer ?
#
loop_
_entity_poly.entity_id
_entity_poly.type
_entity_poly.pdbx_seq_one_letter_code
_entity_poly.pdbx_strand_id
1 'polypeptide(L)'
;MTAQIKRRILGGAAVAALLAGAASAQDMPFAIGEGGFHWDGYTAFADKYDLSGQTVTITGPWTGNEKAKVDIMFRYFEEATGAEVNYSGSDSFEQDIVISARAGTAPNLAVFPQPGLAADMAKQGLLTPLPDETASWVAENYAAGQSWVDLATYEGEDGEDHLYGQFYRVDLKSLVWYSPIAFDEMGYEIPESMEELKELTEQIVDDGGTPWCIGLGSGAATGWPATDWVEDLMLRLQPPEVYDDWVSNAIPFDDPKVIEAIDDFGWFVKTDDYVKGGSQAAATTDFRDSPAGLFAVPPECYMHRQASFIPAFFPDNAELGDNVDFFYFPAYEDKDLGTPVLGAGTLFSITNPSEATDVLLEWLKEPIAHELWMAQDGFLTAHAGVNLDVYATDAQRAMGEIIADATTFRYDASDLMPSEIGAGAFWSGMVDFVTSQSAEDAAAAIQSRWDTLK
;
A
#
# COMPACT_ATOMS: atom_id res chain seq x y z
N MET A 1 -87.36 8.38 -16.53
CA MET A 1 -87.05 7.08 -17.13
C MET A 1 -85.54 6.95 -17.16
N THR A 2 -84.99 6.32 -16.17
CA THR A 2 -83.53 6.26 -15.89
C THR A 2 -83.15 4.78 -15.81
N ALA A 3 -82.34 4.33 -16.75
CA ALA A 3 -81.78 2.98 -16.77
C ALA A 3 -80.42 2.96 -16.05
N GLN A 4 -80.33 2.20 -14.99
CA GLN A 4 -79.08 1.89 -14.29
C GLN A 4 -78.31 0.75 -15.01
N ILE A 5 -77.06 1.00 -15.36
CA ILE A 5 -76.14 -0.04 -15.82
C ILE A 5 -75.17 -0.34 -14.65
N LYS A 6 -75.30 -1.54 -14.08
CA LYS A 6 -74.34 -2.12 -13.12
C LYS A 6 -73.12 -2.62 -13.86
N ARG A 7 -71.93 -2.05 -13.69
CA ARG A 7 -70.65 -2.65 -14.07
C ARG A 7 -70.06 -3.45 -12.88
N ARG A 8 -69.84 -4.71 -13.12
CA ARG A 8 -69.11 -5.62 -12.27
C ARG A 8 -67.61 -5.30 -12.38
N ILE A 9 -66.98 -5.08 -11.25
CA ILE A 9 -65.52 -5.07 -11.11
C ILE A 9 -65.13 -6.50 -10.81
N LEU A 10 -64.43 -7.14 -11.71
CA LEU A 10 -63.69 -8.38 -11.49
C LEU A 10 -62.23 -8.01 -11.16
N GLY A 11 -61.77 -8.59 -10.09
CA GLY A 11 -60.44 -8.39 -9.55
C GLY A 11 -59.32 -8.83 -10.47
N GLY A 12 -58.22 -8.12 -10.37
CA GLY A 12 -56.91 -8.45 -10.87
C GLY A 12 -55.92 -8.22 -9.75
N ALA A 13 -55.77 -9.21 -8.88
CA ALA A 13 -54.64 -9.32 -8.02
C ALA A 13 -53.71 -10.36 -8.64
N ALA A 14 -52.54 -9.97 -8.96
CA ALA A 14 -51.30 -10.74 -9.15
C ALA A 14 -50.50 -10.15 -10.30
N VAL A 15 -49.48 -9.37 -9.98
CA VAL A 15 -48.13 -9.29 -10.55
C VAL A 15 -47.44 -8.11 -9.88
N ALA A 16 -46.87 -8.35 -8.73
CA ALA A 16 -45.91 -7.47 -8.11
C ALA A 16 -44.97 -8.32 -7.23
N ALA A 17 -44.19 -9.15 -7.87
CA ALA A 17 -43.08 -9.86 -7.25
C ALA A 17 -42.19 -10.36 -8.39
N LEU A 18 -41.31 -9.53 -8.90
CA LEU A 18 -40.14 -9.89 -9.76
C LEU A 18 -39.48 -8.58 -10.26
N LEU A 19 -39.05 -7.71 -9.40
CA LEU A 19 -38.15 -6.58 -9.73
C LEU A 19 -37.23 -6.21 -8.55
N ALA A 20 -36.77 -7.18 -7.78
CA ALA A 20 -35.76 -6.98 -6.73
C ALA A 20 -34.43 -7.68 -7.03
N GLY A 21 -34.22 -8.21 -8.23
CA GLY A 21 -33.04 -8.99 -8.58
C GLY A 21 -32.13 -8.42 -9.68
N ALA A 22 -32.27 -7.16 -10.05
CA ALA A 22 -31.53 -6.62 -11.19
C ALA A 22 -30.60 -5.44 -10.88
N ALA A 23 -30.42 -5.06 -9.61
CA ALA A 23 -29.55 -3.94 -9.25
C ALA A 23 -28.13 -4.38 -8.81
N SER A 24 -27.90 -5.63 -8.47
CA SER A 24 -26.61 -6.11 -7.96
C SER A 24 -25.62 -6.62 -9.02
N ALA A 25 -26.07 -6.95 -10.22
CA ALA A 25 -25.19 -7.50 -11.27
C ALA A 25 -24.31 -6.45 -11.97
N GLN A 26 -24.53 -5.16 -11.75
CA GLN A 26 -23.84 -4.08 -12.48
C GLN A 26 -22.54 -3.63 -11.79
N ASP A 27 -22.27 -4.11 -10.57
CA ASP A 27 -21.14 -3.67 -9.74
C ASP A 27 -20.08 -4.77 -9.48
N MET A 28 -20.19 -5.95 -10.08
CA MET A 28 -19.23 -7.06 -9.95
C MET A 28 -18.59 -7.31 -11.34
N PRO A 29 -17.37 -6.81 -11.56
CA PRO A 29 -16.75 -6.83 -12.90
C PRO A 29 -16.37 -8.23 -13.38
N PHE A 30 -16.22 -9.22 -12.48
CA PHE A 30 -15.84 -10.57 -12.81
C PHE A 30 -17.02 -11.52 -12.59
N ALA A 31 -17.51 -12.16 -13.66
CA ALA A 31 -18.65 -13.08 -13.55
C ALA A 31 -18.25 -14.33 -12.74
N ILE A 32 -19.03 -14.67 -11.72
CA ILE A 32 -18.78 -15.82 -10.86
C ILE A 32 -18.77 -17.10 -11.71
N GLY A 33 -17.72 -17.89 -11.57
CA GLY A 33 -17.50 -19.13 -12.33
C GLY A 33 -16.81 -18.94 -13.68
N GLU A 34 -16.44 -17.71 -14.06
CA GLU A 34 -15.73 -17.42 -15.30
C GLU A 34 -14.29 -16.96 -15.06
N GLY A 35 -13.43 -17.11 -16.07
CA GLY A 35 -12.01 -16.72 -16.00
C GLY A 35 -11.14 -17.68 -15.18
N GLY A 36 -9.92 -17.24 -14.85
CA GLY A 36 -8.91 -18.03 -14.15
C GLY A 36 -8.94 -17.99 -12.63
N PHE A 37 -10.00 -17.47 -12.04
CA PHE A 37 -10.14 -17.28 -10.60
C PHE A 37 -10.47 -18.58 -9.85
N HIS A 38 -10.12 -18.64 -8.54
CA HIS A 38 -10.46 -19.77 -7.66
C HIS A 38 -11.94 -19.76 -7.21
N TRP A 39 -12.87 -19.85 -8.16
CA TRP A 39 -14.32 -19.84 -7.88
C TRP A 39 -14.82 -21.02 -7.05
N ASP A 40 -14.10 -22.14 -7.03
CA ASP A 40 -14.44 -23.28 -6.19
C ASP A 40 -14.30 -22.91 -4.70
N GLY A 41 -13.28 -22.10 -4.33
CA GLY A 41 -13.12 -21.55 -2.99
C GLY A 41 -14.26 -20.59 -2.64
N TYR A 42 -14.62 -19.69 -3.56
CA TYR A 42 -15.78 -18.80 -3.40
C TYR A 42 -17.07 -19.56 -3.11
N THR A 43 -17.36 -20.60 -3.91
CA THR A 43 -18.59 -21.41 -3.75
C THR A 43 -18.60 -22.15 -2.41
N ALA A 44 -17.47 -22.75 -2.03
CA ALA A 44 -17.34 -23.43 -0.76
C ALA A 44 -17.51 -22.47 0.43
N PHE A 45 -17.01 -21.24 0.31
CA PHE A 45 -17.15 -20.19 1.31
C PHE A 45 -18.62 -19.74 1.45
N ALA A 46 -19.30 -19.51 0.32
CA ALA A 46 -20.72 -19.14 0.29
C ALA A 46 -21.64 -20.24 0.88
N ASP A 47 -21.32 -21.50 0.64
CA ASP A 47 -22.07 -22.62 1.22
C ASP A 47 -21.87 -22.78 2.74
N LYS A 48 -20.76 -22.23 3.27
CA LYS A 48 -20.37 -22.37 4.69
C LYS A 48 -20.93 -21.28 5.59
N TYR A 49 -21.06 -20.04 5.11
CA TYR A 49 -21.35 -18.89 5.95
C TYR A 49 -22.63 -18.17 5.52
N ASP A 50 -23.50 -17.88 6.50
CA ASP A 50 -24.67 -16.99 6.36
C ASP A 50 -24.60 -15.92 7.44
N LEU A 51 -24.27 -14.71 7.03
CA LEU A 51 -24.14 -13.53 7.88
C LEU A 51 -25.25 -12.50 7.60
N SER A 52 -26.37 -12.93 7.05
CA SER A 52 -27.48 -12.05 6.68
C SER A 52 -27.90 -11.13 7.84
N GLY A 53 -27.83 -9.83 7.58
CA GLY A 53 -28.16 -8.78 8.54
C GLY A 53 -27.06 -8.40 9.52
N GLN A 54 -25.86 -8.97 9.36
CA GLN A 54 -24.65 -8.53 10.07
C GLN A 54 -23.89 -7.47 9.25
N THR A 55 -23.19 -6.57 9.93
CA THR A 55 -22.39 -5.51 9.31
C THR A 55 -20.97 -5.57 9.85
N VAL A 56 -19.97 -5.45 8.96
CA VAL A 56 -18.56 -5.24 9.30
C VAL A 56 -18.16 -3.83 8.94
N THR A 57 -17.68 -3.08 9.90
CA THR A 57 -17.14 -1.74 9.69
C THR A 57 -15.62 -1.79 9.65
N ILE A 58 -15.01 -1.11 8.67
CA ILE A 58 -13.57 -1.13 8.44
C ILE A 58 -13.08 0.29 8.22
N THR A 59 -11.90 0.62 8.74
CA THR A 59 -11.18 1.85 8.38
C THR A 59 -9.76 1.53 7.95
N GLY A 60 -9.21 2.37 7.07
CA GLY A 60 -7.85 2.19 6.55
C GLY A 60 -7.38 3.36 5.69
N PRO A 61 -6.18 3.25 5.08
CA PRO A 61 -5.57 4.34 4.33
C PRO A 61 -6.11 4.45 2.89
N TRP A 62 -6.78 3.43 2.36
CA TRP A 62 -7.17 3.39 0.95
C TRP A 62 -8.30 4.36 0.64
N THR A 63 -8.03 5.34 -0.20
CA THR A 63 -9.00 6.36 -0.65
C THR A 63 -9.13 6.35 -2.18
N GLY A 64 -10.09 7.09 -2.74
CA GLY A 64 -10.23 7.24 -4.20
C GLY A 64 -10.29 5.91 -4.96
N ASN A 65 -9.38 5.71 -5.91
CA ASN A 65 -9.35 4.53 -6.77
C ASN A 65 -9.01 3.25 -6.01
N GLU A 66 -8.13 3.31 -5.02
CA GLU A 66 -7.82 2.13 -4.19
C GLU A 66 -9.05 1.66 -3.40
N LYS A 67 -9.80 2.62 -2.81
CA LYS A 67 -11.08 2.31 -2.16
C LYS A 67 -12.04 1.63 -3.13
N ALA A 68 -12.18 2.13 -4.36
CA ALA A 68 -13.08 1.54 -5.35
C ALA A 68 -12.72 0.08 -5.66
N LYS A 69 -11.42 -0.25 -5.72
CA LYS A 69 -10.93 -1.61 -5.97
C LYS A 69 -11.17 -2.56 -4.79
N VAL A 70 -10.91 -2.12 -3.57
CA VAL A 70 -11.19 -2.94 -2.37
C VAL A 70 -12.68 -3.12 -2.14
N ASP A 71 -13.51 -2.11 -2.41
CA ASP A 71 -14.97 -2.22 -2.33
C ASP A 71 -15.49 -3.31 -3.28
N ILE A 72 -14.87 -3.49 -4.48
CA ILE A 72 -15.20 -4.60 -5.39
C ILE A 72 -14.92 -5.95 -4.71
N MET A 73 -13.76 -6.13 -4.10
CA MET A 73 -13.43 -7.37 -3.38
C MET A 73 -14.44 -7.64 -2.24
N PHE A 74 -14.81 -6.62 -1.47
CA PHE A 74 -15.80 -6.77 -0.40
C PHE A 74 -17.19 -7.13 -0.92
N ARG A 75 -17.61 -6.68 -2.10
CA ARG A 75 -18.91 -7.06 -2.69
C ARG A 75 -19.02 -8.56 -2.95
N TYR A 76 -17.92 -9.23 -3.34
CA TYR A 76 -17.93 -10.68 -3.47
C TYR A 76 -18.10 -11.39 -2.13
N PHE A 77 -17.52 -10.86 -1.06
CA PHE A 77 -17.78 -11.33 0.30
C PHE A 77 -19.24 -11.11 0.70
N GLU A 78 -19.79 -9.93 0.44
CA GLU A 78 -21.18 -9.59 0.72
C GLU A 78 -22.16 -10.51 -0.04
N GLU A 79 -21.90 -10.75 -1.32
CA GLU A 79 -22.73 -11.67 -2.14
C GLU A 79 -22.63 -13.13 -1.63
N ALA A 80 -21.43 -13.56 -1.19
CA ALA A 80 -21.21 -14.90 -0.68
C ALA A 80 -21.89 -15.15 0.67
N THR A 81 -21.97 -14.15 1.54
CA THR A 81 -22.34 -14.33 2.96
C THR A 81 -23.63 -13.64 3.37
N GLY A 82 -24.10 -12.65 2.60
CA GLY A 82 -25.22 -11.79 2.97
C GLY A 82 -24.91 -10.74 4.04
N ALA A 83 -23.65 -10.57 4.42
CA ALA A 83 -23.19 -9.47 5.28
C ALA A 83 -23.19 -8.14 4.52
N GLU A 84 -23.09 -7.03 5.26
CA GLU A 84 -22.78 -5.69 4.73
C GLU A 84 -21.38 -5.26 5.18
N VAL A 85 -20.53 -4.77 4.28
CA VAL A 85 -19.19 -4.27 4.59
C VAL A 85 -19.13 -2.76 4.35
N ASN A 86 -18.79 -2.01 5.38
CA ASN A 86 -18.65 -0.57 5.33
C ASN A 86 -17.20 -0.15 5.50
N TYR A 87 -16.45 -0.01 4.40
CA TYR A 87 -15.08 0.49 4.42
C TYR A 87 -15.04 2.02 4.32
N SER A 88 -14.30 2.66 5.22
CA SER A 88 -14.03 4.10 5.24
C SER A 88 -12.53 4.38 5.14
N GLY A 89 -12.10 4.94 4.03
CA GLY A 89 -10.71 5.40 3.85
C GLY A 89 -10.50 6.79 4.45
N SER A 90 -9.31 7.03 5.04
CA SER A 90 -8.93 8.32 5.61
C SER A 90 -7.44 8.61 5.36
N ASP A 91 -7.15 9.83 4.88
CA ASP A 91 -5.76 10.36 4.78
C ASP A 91 -5.19 10.74 6.17
N SER A 92 -6.00 10.61 7.23
CA SER A 92 -5.61 10.82 8.63
C SER A 92 -5.76 9.53 9.45
N PHE A 93 -5.70 8.37 8.78
CA PHE A 93 -5.97 7.05 9.36
C PHE A 93 -5.19 6.83 10.66
N GLU A 94 -3.89 7.13 10.68
CA GLU A 94 -2.99 6.87 11.81
C GLU A 94 -3.43 7.62 13.09
N GLN A 95 -3.97 8.81 12.93
CA GLN A 95 -4.48 9.61 14.04
C GLN A 95 -5.90 9.18 14.43
N ASP A 96 -6.77 8.99 13.44
CA ASP A 96 -8.19 8.70 13.64
C ASP A 96 -8.41 7.35 14.33
N ILE A 97 -7.62 6.33 13.96
CA ILE A 97 -7.75 5.00 14.54
C ILE A 97 -7.40 4.97 16.02
N VAL A 98 -6.31 5.64 16.42
CA VAL A 98 -5.91 5.72 17.83
C VAL A 98 -6.96 6.46 18.68
N ILE A 99 -7.49 7.58 18.15
CA ILE A 99 -8.51 8.38 18.83
C ILE A 99 -9.79 7.54 19.00
N SER A 100 -10.27 6.90 17.94
CA SER A 100 -11.51 6.11 17.98
C SER A 100 -11.39 4.88 18.87
N ALA A 101 -10.25 4.18 18.84
CA ALA A 101 -10.00 3.02 19.68
C ALA A 101 -9.98 3.41 21.17
N ARG A 102 -9.26 4.47 21.54
CA ARG A 102 -9.26 4.97 22.93
C ARG A 102 -10.63 5.48 23.40
N ALA A 103 -11.46 5.96 22.49
CA ALA A 103 -12.83 6.38 22.79
C ALA A 103 -13.83 5.20 22.85
N GLY A 104 -13.43 3.98 22.52
CA GLY A 104 -14.33 2.82 22.43
C GLY A 104 -15.33 2.90 21.27
N THR A 105 -14.97 3.61 20.20
CA THR A 105 -15.79 3.82 19.00
C THR A 105 -15.09 3.34 17.72
N ALA A 106 -14.04 2.55 17.86
CA ALA A 106 -13.34 1.98 16.73
C ALA A 106 -14.25 1.08 15.87
N PRO A 107 -14.02 1.00 14.55
CA PRO A 107 -14.70 0.03 13.68
C PRO A 107 -14.38 -1.41 14.11
N ASN A 108 -14.91 -2.40 13.38
CA ASN A 108 -14.58 -3.80 13.66
C ASN A 108 -13.13 -4.14 13.28
N LEU A 109 -12.67 -3.67 12.12
CA LEU A 109 -11.32 -3.86 11.61
C LEU A 109 -10.65 -2.54 11.30
N ALA A 110 -9.34 -2.51 11.47
CA ALA A 110 -8.48 -1.46 10.97
C ALA A 110 -7.42 -2.06 10.03
N VAL A 111 -7.13 -1.36 8.93
CA VAL A 111 -6.12 -1.75 7.94
C VAL A 111 -4.89 -0.88 8.17
N PHE A 112 -3.84 -1.45 8.72
CA PHE A 112 -2.61 -0.74 9.04
C PHE A 112 -1.59 -0.90 7.93
N PRO A 113 -1.07 0.18 7.36
CA PRO A 113 0.18 0.13 6.59
C PRO A 113 1.42 0.08 7.50
N GLN A 114 1.31 0.53 8.78
CA GLN A 114 2.42 0.58 9.72
C GLN A 114 2.32 -0.51 10.81
N PRO A 115 3.11 -1.60 10.74
CA PRO A 115 3.24 -2.56 11.82
C PRO A 115 3.62 -1.94 13.17
N GLY A 116 4.47 -0.90 13.18
CA GLY A 116 4.86 -0.19 14.39
C GLY A 116 3.68 0.50 15.10
N LEU A 117 2.75 1.12 14.35
CA LEU A 117 1.53 1.68 14.92
C LEU A 117 0.61 0.57 15.48
N ALA A 118 0.48 -0.54 14.77
CA ALA A 118 -0.29 -1.68 15.25
C ALA A 118 0.30 -2.26 16.54
N ALA A 119 1.64 -2.39 16.62
CA ALA A 119 2.34 -2.83 17.82
C ALA A 119 2.10 -1.88 19.01
N ASP A 120 2.21 -0.56 18.80
CA ASP A 120 1.91 0.45 19.82
C ASP A 120 0.47 0.34 20.35
N MET A 121 -0.49 0.03 19.48
CA MET A 121 -1.89 -0.17 19.85
C MET A 121 -2.13 -1.50 20.55
N ALA A 122 -1.48 -2.58 20.12
CA ALA A 122 -1.54 -3.89 20.77
C ALA A 122 -1.06 -3.81 22.23
N LYS A 123 0.07 -3.17 22.46
CA LYS A 123 0.64 -2.94 23.79
C LYS A 123 -0.27 -2.14 24.73
N GLN A 124 -1.15 -1.30 24.17
CA GLN A 124 -2.16 -0.53 24.91
C GLN A 124 -3.49 -1.29 25.12
N GLY A 125 -3.60 -2.55 24.64
CA GLY A 125 -4.86 -3.31 24.70
C GLY A 125 -5.95 -2.77 23.77
N LEU A 126 -5.58 -2.05 22.72
CA LEU A 126 -6.50 -1.46 21.74
C LEU A 126 -6.76 -2.35 20.52
N LEU A 127 -6.04 -3.47 20.39
CA LEU A 127 -6.26 -4.51 19.40
C LEU A 127 -6.60 -5.84 20.09
N THR A 128 -7.31 -6.69 19.38
CA THR A 128 -7.64 -8.05 19.80
C THR A 128 -6.72 -9.02 19.06
N PRO A 129 -6.03 -9.97 19.76
CA PRO A 129 -5.22 -11.00 19.12
C PRO A 129 -6.04 -11.82 18.12
N LEU A 130 -5.42 -12.22 17.03
CA LEU A 130 -5.97 -13.18 16.09
C LEU A 130 -5.90 -14.61 16.69
N PRO A 131 -6.75 -15.55 16.22
CA PRO A 131 -6.67 -16.95 16.63
C PRO A 131 -5.27 -17.56 16.35
N ASP A 132 -4.78 -18.42 17.25
CA ASP A 132 -3.45 -19.05 17.17
C ASP A 132 -3.23 -19.82 15.85
N GLU A 133 -4.29 -20.41 15.30
CA GLU A 133 -4.25 -21.11 14.02
C GLU A 133 -3.93 -20.19 12.83
N THR A 134 -4.18 -18.89 12.94
CA THR A 134 -3.87 -17.92 11.87
C THR A 134 -2.38 -17.82 11.63
N ALA A 135 -1.56 -17.83 12.67
CA ALA A 135 -0.09 -17.80 12.53
C ALA A 135 0.42 -19.02 11.75
N SER A 136 -0.06 -20.21 12.07
CA SER A 136 0.30 -21.44 11.35
C SER A 136 -0.15 -21.39 9.90
N TRP A 137 -1.36 -20.89 9.66
CA TRP A 137 -1.89 -20.76 8.31
C TRP A 137 -1.06 -19.78 7.47
N VAL A 138 -0.70 -18.61 8.00
CA VAL A 138 0.16 -17.62 7.30
C VAL A 138 1.54 -18.24 6.99
N ALA A 139 2.17 -18.91 7.98
CA ALA A 139 3.47 -19.54 7.80
C ALA A 139 3.47 -20.59 6.67
N GLU A 140 2.36 -21.29 6.46
CA GLU A 140 2.21 -22.36 5.47
C GLU A 140 1.78 -21.84 4.08
N ASN A 141 1.02 -20.75 4.01
CA ASN A 141 0.36 -20.33 2.77
C ASN A 141 0.94 -19.03 2.16
N TYR A 142 1.78 -18.29 2.88
CA TYR A 142 2.45 -17.12 2.32
C TYR A 142 3.88 -17.45 1.90
N ALA A 143 4.32 -16.85 0.81
CA ALA A 143 5.74 -16.86 0.45
C ALA A 143 6.55 -16.17 1.58
N ALA A 144 7.64 -16.78 2.04
CA ALA A 144 8.37 -16.38 3.24
C ALA A 144 7.48 -16.25 4.52
N GLY A 145 6.52 -17.16 4.66
CA GLY A 145 5.40 -17.06 5.59
C GLY A 145 5.75 -16.74 7.05
N GLN A 146 6.85 -17.32 7.59
CA GLN A 146 7.26 -17.00 8.97
C GLN A 146 7.62 -15.52 9.15
N SER A 147 8.22 -14.88 8.15
CA SER A 147 8.54 -13.44 8.21
C SER A 147 7.28 -12.58 8.34
N TRP A 148 6.17 -12.96 7.67
CA TRP A 148 4.90 -12.25 7.79
C TRP A 148 4.24 -12.46 9.16
N VAL A 149 4.43 -13.64 9.77
CA VAL A 149 3.99 -13.91 11.15
C VAL A 149 4.78 -13.02 12.11
N ASP A 150 6.10 -12.97 11.97
CA ASP A 150 6.97 -12.17 12.83
C ASP A 150 6.64 -10.68 12.75
N LEU A 151 6.37 -10.15 11.53
CA LEU A 151 5.98 -8.76 11.28
C LEU A 151 4.63 -8.36 11.87
N ALA A 152 3.75 -9.32 12.20
CA ALA A 152 2.42 -9.07 12.78
C ALA A 152 2.27 -9.59 14.22
N THR A 153 3.38 -10.05 14.83
CA THR A 153 3.42 -10.53 16.21
C THR A 153 3.99 -9.45 17.12
N TYR A 154 3.21 -9.02 18.11
CA TYR A 154 3.56 -7.92 19.00
C TYR A 154 3.29 -8.28 20.45
N GLU A 155 4.03 -7.62 21.39
CA GLU A 155 3.75 -7.65 22.81
C GLU A 155 2.36 -7.04 23.10
N GLY A 156 1.48 -7.81 23.73
CA GLY A 156 0.17 -7.34 24.16
C GLY A 156 0.18 -6.62 25.50
N GLU A 157 -1.00 -6.15 25.96
CA GLU A 157 -1.18 -5.53 27.28
C GLU A 157 -0.80 -6.49 28.41
N ASP A 158 -0.90 -7.81 28.18
CA ASP A 158 -0.55 -8.87 29.12
C ASP A 158 0.97 -9.14 29.22
N GLY A 159 1.77 -8.51 28.32
CA GLY A 159 3.22 -8.67 28.23
C GLY A 159 3.67 -9.93 27.51
N GLU A 160 2.74 -10.64 26.84
CA GLU A 160 3.03 -11.80 26.01
C GLU A 160 2.90 -11.44 24.53
N ASP A 161 3.62 -12.15 23.67
CA ASP A 161 3.57 -11.94 22.22
C ASP A 161 2.40 -12.69 21.60
N HIS A 162 1.58 -11.97 20.80
CA HIS A 162 0.46 -12.52 20.06
C HIS A 162 0.46 -12.02 18.62
N LEU A 163 -0.16 -12.78 17.70
CA LEU A 163 -0.44 -12.31 16.35
C LEU A 163 -1.60 -11.32 16.37
N TYR A 164 -1.38 -10.08 15.92
CA TYR A 164 -2.41 -9.03 15.92
C TYR A 164 -2.89 -8.62 14.54
N GLY A 165 -2.29 -9.12 13.48
CA GLY A 165 -2.69 -8.77 12.14
C GLY A 165 -2.48 -9.87 11.11
N GLN A 166 -3.25 -9.79 10.04
CA GLN A 166 -3.10 -10.63 8.85
C GLN A 166 -2.77 -9.73 7.67
N PHE A 167 -1.56 -9.87 7.13
CA PHE A 167 -1.18 -9.14 5.92
C PHE A 167 -2.06 -9.59 4.74
N TYR A 168 -2.43 -8.62 3.91
CA TYR A 168 -3.28 -8.86 2.76
C TYR A 168 -2.63 -8.35 1.47
N ARG A 169 -2.24 -7.08 1.40
CA ARG A 169 -1.53 -6.48 0.29
C ARG A 169 -0.04 -6.35 0.61
N VAL A 170 0.79 -6.62 -0.39
CA VAL A 170 2.23 -6.35 -0.39
C VAL A 170 2.51 -5.25 -1.40
N ASP A 171 3.42 -4.36 -1.08
CA ASP A 171 3.86 -3.28 -1.96
C ASP A 171 5.37 -3.41 -2.21
N LEU A 172 5.77 -3.34 -3.48
CA LEU A 172 7.16 -3.23 -3.92
C LEU A 172 7.50 -1.75 -4.04
N LYS A 173 8.48 -1.27 -3.27
CA LYS A 173 8.83 0.16 -3.22
C LYS A 173 10.05 0.56 -4.06
N SER A 174 10.87 -0.40 -4.46
CA SER A 174 12.12 -0.17 -5.24
C SER A 174 11.86 -0.05 -6.73
N LEU A 175 10.97 0.86 -7.14
CA LEU A 175 10.58 1.07 -8.53
C LEU A 175 10.77 2.52 -8.96
N VAL A 176 11.21 2.71 -10.20
CA VAL A 176 11.21 3.99 -10.91
C VAL A 176 10.30 3.89 -12.12
N TRP A 177 9.27 4.71 -12.15
CA TRP A 177 8.28 4.80 -13.23
C TRP A 177 8.72 5.82 -14.27
N TYR A 178 8.49 5.53 -15.55
CA TYR A 178 8.89 6.39 -16.67
C TYR A 178 7.93 6.20 -17.87
N SER A 179 8.02 7.07 -18.85
CA SER A 179 7.33 6.88 -20.14
C SER A 179 8.29 6.29 -21.16
N PRO A 180 8.09 5.03 -21.63
CA PRO A 180 8.90 4.44 -22.69
C PRO A 180 8.92 5.30 -23.96
N ILE A 181 7.79 5.90 -24.31
CA ILE A 181 7.69 6.78 -25.49
C ILE A 181 8.61 8.00 -25.35
N ALA A 182 8.61 8.65 -24.18
CA ALA A 182 9.44 9.81 -23.94
C ALA A 182 10.95 9.46 -23.91
N PHE A 183 11.29 8.30 -23.35
CA PHE A 183 12.67 7.78 -23.33
C PHE A 183 13.15 7.49 -24.76
N ASP A 184 12.35 6.79 -25.57
CA ASP A 184 12.68 6.49 -26.97
C ASP A 184 12.85 7.77 -27.81
N GLU A 185 11.99 8.78 -27.63
CA GLU A 185 12.07 10.05 -28.35
C GLU A 185 13.37 10.82 -28.05
N MET A 186 13.86 10.73 -26.81
CA MET A 186 15.07 11.39 -26.35
C MET A 186 16.32 10.54 -26.51
N GLY A 187 16.14 9.21 -26.71
CA GLY A 187 17.23 8.24 -26.78
C GLY A 187 17.85 7.94 -25.42
N TYR A 188 17.06 8.00 -24.35
CA TYR A 188 17.51 7.61 -23.01
C TYR A 188 17.47 6.10 -22.84
N GLU A 189 18.49 5.55 -22.19
CA GLU A 189 18.60 4.13 -21.85
C GLU A 189 18.15 3.89 -20.41
N ILE A 190 17.62 2.71 -20.12
CA ILE A 190 17.28 2.29 -18.75
C ILE A 190 18.56 2.06 -17.96
N PRO A 191 18.76 2.75 -16.81
CA PRO A 191 19.98 2.59 -16.02
C PRO A 191 20.00 1.24 -15.28
N GLU A 192 21.14 0.56 -15.31
CA GLU A 192 21.38 -0.72 -14.62
C GLU A 192 22.07 -0.52 -13.26
N SER A 193 22.67 0.66 -13.02
CA SER A 193 23.32 1.02 -11.76
C SER A 193 22.88 2.40 -11.24
N MET A 194 23.14 2.67 -9.96
CA MET A 194 22.86 3.99 -9.36
C MET A 194 23.72 5.07 -9.99
N GLU A 195 24.95 4.74 -10.38
CA GLU A 195 25.85 5.62 -11.09
C GLU A 195 25.25 6.04 -12.43
N GLU A 196 24.75 5.08 -13.23
CA GLU A 196 24.06 5.35 -14.49
C GLU A 196 22.76 6.13 -14.29
N LEU A 197 22.00 5.88 -13.21
CA LEU A 197 20.80 6.65 -12.88
C LEU A 197 21.12 8.11 -12.58
N LYS A 198 22.22 8.37 -11.90
CA LYS A 198 22.71 9.73 -11.64
C LYS A 198 23.19 10.39 -12.93
N GLU A 199 23.91 9.68 -13.78
CA GLU A 199 24.33 10.18 -15.12
C GLU A 199 23.11 10.50 -15.99
N LEU A 200 22.09 9.65 -16.03
CA LEU A 200 20.84 9.91 -16.74
C LEU A 200 20.12 11.14 -16.18
N THR A 201 20.10 11.31 -14.86
CA THR A 201 19.52 12.50 -14.22
C THR A 201 20.20 13.79 -14.70
N GLU A 202 21.54 13.82 -14.75
CA GLU A 202 22.31 14.94 -15.25
C GLU A 202 22.13 15.16 -16.77
N GLN A 203 22.08 14.06 -17.55
CA GLN A 203 21.83 14.13 -19.00
C GLN A 203 20.49 14.77 -19.32
N ILE A 204 19.41 14.39 -18.59
CA ILE A 204 18.07 14.97 -18.81
C ILE A 204 18.09 16.50 -18.59
N VAL A 205 18.83 16.98 -17.57
CA VAL A 205 18.99 18.42 -17.32
C VAL A 205 19.79 19.08 -18.43
N ASP A 206 20.89 18.49 -18.90
CA ASP A 206 21.71 19.00 -20.00
C ASP A 206 20.91 19.11 -21.30
N ASP A 207 19.95 18.22 -21.52
CA ASP A 207 19.02 18.23 -22.65
C ASP A 207 17.85 19.24 -22.47
N GLY A 208 17.79 19.91 -21.29
CA GLY A 208 16.79 20.93 -20.96
C GLY A 208 15.49 20.39 -20.42
N GLY A 209 15.46 19.11 -20.01
CA GLY A 209 14.34 18.46 -19.32
C GLY A 209 14.44 18.58 -17.79
N THR A 210 13.42 18.05 -17.10
CA THR A 210 13.42 17.89 -15.64
C THR A 210 13.38 16.41 -15.31
N PRO A 211 14.40 15.82 -14.64
CA PRO A 211 14.44 14.37 -14.41
C PRO A 211 13.27 13.83 -13.57
N TRP A 212 12.98 14.45 -12.43
CA TRP A 212 12.18 13.84 -11.40
C TRP A 212 10.84 14.52 -11.13
N CYS A 213 9.80 13.68 -11.09
CA CYS A 213 8.49 13.98 -10.51
C CYS A 213 8.50 13.52 -9.05
N ILE A 214 8.61 14.42 -8.08
CA ILE A 214 8.60 14.08 -6.64
C ILE A 214 7.46 14.82 -5.95
N GLY A 215 6.70 14.10 -5.10
CA GLY A 215 5.67 14.66 -4.25
C GLY A 215 5.67 13.96 -2.89
N LEU A 216 5.75 14.75 -1.81
CA LEU A 216 5.84 14.27 -0.43
C LEU A 216 4.54 14.45 0.34
N GLY A 217 3.58 15.22 -0.23
CA GLY A 217 2.29 15.51 0.38
C GLY A 217 1.40 14.27 0.47
N SER A 218 0.80 14.03 1.63
CA SER A 218 -0.15 12.95 1.90
C SER A 218 -1.06 13.31 3.09
N GLY A 219 -1.65 14.51 3.11
CA GLY A 219 -2.46 14.93 4.25
C GLY A 219 -1.70 14.89 5.57
N ALA A 220 -2.24 14.19 6.57
CA ALA A 220 -1.59 14.03 7.88
C ALA A 220 -0.36 13.13 7.84
N ALA A 221 -0.24 12.26 6.83
CA ALA A 221 0.90 11.37 6.62
C ALA A 221 1.98 11.99 5.71
N THR A 222 1.93 13.31 5.46
CA THR A 222 2.94 14.00 4.64
C THR A 222 4.34 13.69 5.13
N GLY A 223 5.20 13.28 4.19
CA GLY A 223 6.61 12.93 4.43
C GLY A 223 6.95 11.46 4.19
N TRP A 224 5.98 10.52 4.25
CA TRP A 224 6.26 9.11 4.00
C TRP A 224 6.92 8.84 2.62
N PRO A 225 6.63 9.55 1.52
CA PRO A 225 7.35 9.28 0.29
C PRO A 225 8.85 9.64 0.36
N ALA A 226 9.22 10.58 1.24
CA ALA A 226 10.63 10.93 1.44
C ALA A 226 11.35 9.88 2.30
N THR A 227 10.69 9.29 3.31
CA THR A 227 11.30 8.21 4.10
C THR A 227 11.54 6.98 3.23
N ASP A 228 10.63 6.65 2.32
CA ASP A 228 10.82 5.58 1.32
C ASP A 228 12.12 5.74 0.50
N TRP A 229 12.46 6.98 0.12
CA TRP A 229 13.73 7.24 -0.58
C TRP A 229 14.94 6.94 0.31
N VAL A 230 14.93 7.45 1.54
CA VAL A 230 16.04 7.26 2.49
C VAL A 230 16.22 5.79 2.84
N GLU A 231 15.13 5.06 3.06
CA GLU A 231 15.11 3.65 3.39
C GLU A 231 15.64 2.78 2.26
N ASP A 232 15.22 3.08 1.03
CA ASP A 232 15.67 2.36 -0.13
C ASP A 232 17.16 2.65 -0.44
N LEU A 233 17.60 3.89 -0.22
CA LEU A 233 19.02 4.27 -0.30
C LEU A 233 19.85 3.63 0.82
N MET A 234 19.33 3.51 2.05
CA MET A 234 20.00 2.74 3.11
C MET A 234 20.32 1.32 2.69
N LEU A 235 19.38 0.63 2.05
CA LEU A 235 19.58 -0.74 1.55
C LEU A 235 20.61 -0.85 0.41
N ARG A 236 20.93 0.26 -0.25
CA ARG A 236 21.91 0.34 -1.35
C ARG A 236 23.28 0.82 -0.90
N LEU A 237 23.32 1.52 0.22
CA LEU A 237 24.56 2.09 0.77
C LEU A 237 25.15 1.22 1.89
N GLN A 238 24.29 0.48 2.64
CA GLN A 238 24.67 -0.23 3.85
C GLN A 238 24.24 -1.70 3.81
N PRO A 239 25.00 -2.60 4.47
CA PRO A 239 24.56 -3.98 4.68
C PRO A 239 23.21 -4.07 5.40
N PRO A 240 22.39 -5.12 5.14
CA PRO A 240 21.05 -5.24 5.72
C PRO A 240 21.03 -5.26 7.25
N GLU A 241 22.09 -5.71 7.91
CA GLU A 241 22.19 -5.70 9.36
C GLU A 241 22.25 -4.26 9.93
N VAL A 242 22.82 -3.33 9.17
CA VAL A 242 22.86 -1.89 9.56
C VAL A 242 21.47 -1.28 9.45
N TYR A 243 20.66 -1.71 8.45
CA TYR A 243 19.27 -1.32 8.36
C TYR A 243 18.46 -1.81 9.57
N ASP A 244 18.61 -3.08 9.94
CA ASP A 244 17.94 -3.68 11.10
C ASP A 244 18.35 -2.99 12.42
N ASP A 245 19.65 -2.68 12.59
CA ASP A 245 20.16 -1.93 13.73
C ASP A 245 19.61 -0.50 13.81
N TRP A 246 19.39 0.15 12.65
CA TRP A 246 18.77 1.47 12.58
C TRP A 246 17.28 1.42 12.93
N VAL A 247 16.52 0.49 12.39
CA VAL A 247 15.10 0.28 12.70
C VAL A 247 14.85 0.08 14.19
N SER A 248 15.75 -0.67 14.87
CA SER A 248 15.65 -0.96 16.31
C SER A 248 16.30 0.11 17.22
N ASN A 249 16.92 1.15 16.63
CA ASN A 249 17.77 2.13 17.32
C ASN A 249 18.95 1.49 18.11
N ALA A 250 19.46 0.37 17.61
CA ALA A 250 20.74 -0.17 18.04
C ALA A 250 21.91 0.72 17.55
N ILE A 251 21.76 1.33 16.36
CA ILE A 251 22.51 2.53 15.96
C ILE A 251 21.58 3.74 16.02
N PRO A 252 22.10 4.93 16.43
CA PRO A 252 21.25 6.11 16.51
C PRO A 252 20.87 6.64 15.12
N PHE A 253 19.80 7.42 15.07
CA PHE A 253 19.32 8.01 13.81
C PHE A 253 20.33 9.01 13.20
N ASP A 254 21.15 9.64 14.04
CA ASP A 254 22.23 10.53 13.65
C ASP A 254 23.59 9.81 13.44
N ASP A 255 23.59 8.49 13.23
CA ASP A 255 24.76 7.74 12.79
C ASP A 255 25.19 8.22 11.39
N PRO A 256 26.49 8.37 11.11
CA PRO A 256 26.99 8.78 9.79
C PRO A 256 26.45 7.97 8.61
N LYS A 257 26.11 6.68 8.80
CA LYS A 257 25.56 5.82 7.76
C LYS A 257 24.12 6.21 7.38
N VAL A 258 23.33 6.63 8.38
CA VAL A 258 21.95 7.13 8.15
C VAL A 258 22.01 8.52 7.49
N ILE A 259 22.92 9.39 7.96
CA ILE A 259 23.15 10.70 7.38
C ILE A 259 23.58 10.57 5.91
N GLU A 260 24.44 9.58 5.55
CA GLU A 260 24.84 9.29 4.16
C GLU A 260 23.62 9.03 3.26
N ALA A 261 22.64 8.26 3.72
CA ALA A 261 21.43 7.96 2.95
C ALA A 261 20.50 9.19 2.82
N ILE A 262 20.40 10.01 3.87
CA ILE A 262 19.65 11.29 3.82
C ILE A 262 20.30 12.26 2.86
N ASP A 263 21.63 12.40 2.88
CA ASP A 263 22.37 13.25 1.96
C ASP A 263 22.26 12.78 0.50
N ASP A 264 22.28 11.46 0.28
CA ASP A 264 22.12 10.89 -1.04
C ASP A 264 20.70 11.15 -1.60
N PHE A 265 19.66 11.05 -0.77
CA PHE A 265 18.32 11.53 -1.14
C PHE A 265 18.34 13.04 -1.44
N GLY A 266 19.10 13.82 -0.68
CA GLY A 266 19.28 15.25 -0.88
C GLY A 266 19.84 15.58 -2.28
N TRP A 267 20.73 14.76 -2.82
CA TRP A 267 21.25 14.91 -4.17
C TRP A 267 20.12 14.91 -5.21
N PHE A 268 19.14 14.00 -5.07
CA PHE A 268 18.00 13.92 -5.98
C PHE A 268 17.00 15.07 -5.78
N VAL A 269 16.66 15.44 -4.53
CA VAL A 269 15.50 16.28 -4.24
C VAL A 269 15.83 17.76 -4.00
N LYS A 270 17.06 18.07 -3.57
CA LYS A 270 17.46 19.47 -3.24
C LYS A 270 18.18 20.20 -4.36
N THR A 271 18.47 19.54 -5.47
CA THR A 271 18.97 20.20 -6.70
C THR A 271 17.75 20.67 -7.48
N ASP A 272 17.52 21.99 -7.53
CA ASP A 272 16.27 22.57 -8.06
C ASP A 272 15.98 22.17 -9.51
N ASP A 273 17.01 22.05 -10.34
CA ASP A 273 16.87 21.65 -11.75
C ASP A 273 16.50 20.16 -11.90
N TYR A 274 16.65 19.33 -10.84
CA TYR A 274 16.35 17.91 -10.90
C TYR A 274 14.88 17.60 -10.67
N VAL A 275 14.14 18.46 -9.97
CA VAL A 275 12.79 18.20 -9.53
C VAL A 275 11.79 19.18 -10.13
N LYS A 276 10.66 18.66 -10.63
CA LYS A 276 9.58 19.50 -11.15
C LYS A 276 9.12 20.52 -10.11
N GLY A 277 9.39 21.79 -10.39
CA GLY A 277 9.07 22.92 -9.51
C GLY A 277 10.03 23.10 -8.32
N GLY A 278 11.13 22.33 -8.26
CA GLY A 278 12.15 22.40 -7.20
C GLY A 278 11.72 21.75 -5.88
N SER A 279 12.63 21.74 -4.91
CA SER A 279 12.45 21.06 -3.61
C SER A 279 11.23 21.57 -2.82
N GLN A 280 10.90 22.85 -2.88
CA GLN A 280 9.72 23.41 -2.22
C GLN A 280 8.40 22.90 -2.81
N ALA A 281 8.35 22.68 -4.13
CA ALA A 281 7.20 22.08 -4.78
C ALA A 281 7.08 20.59 -4.40
N ALA A 282 8.19 19.86 -4.38
CA ALA A 282 8.23 18.46 -3.94
C ALA A 282 7.61 18.31 -2.54
N ALA A 283 7.97 19.16 -1.58
CA ALA A 283 7.48 19.09 -0.21
C ALA A 283 5.94 19.27 -0.08
N THR A 284 5.30 19.92 -1.05
CA THR A 284 3.87 20.29 -1.00
C THR A 284 2.99 19.60 -2.04
N THR A 285 3.59 19.02 -3.09
CA THR A 285 2.84 18.24 -4.08
C THR A 285 2.35 16.95 -3.47
N ASP A 286 1.05 16.64 -3.63
CA ASP A 286 0.50 15.37 -3.20
C ASP A 286 1.14 14.22 -4.00
N PHE A 287 1.46 13.11 -3.33
CA PHE A 287 2.12 11.97 -3.96
C PHE A 287 1.29 11.37 -5.11
N ARG A 288 -0.05 11.51 -5.04
CA ARG A 288 -0.99 11.02 -6.06
C ARG A 288 -0.94 11.87 -7.32
N ASP A 289 -0.64 13.16 -7.17
CA ASP A 289 -0.58 14.13 -8.27
C ASP A 289 0.83 14.20 -8.90
N SER A 290 1.85 13.79 -8.14
CA SER A 290 3.25 13.93 -8.56
C SER A 290 3.59 13.20 -9.87
N PRO A 291 3.07 11.98 -10.20
CA PRO A 291 3.40 11.31 -11.46
C PRO A 291 2.76 11.95 -12.70
N ALA A 292 1.81 12.89 -12.54
CA ALA A 292 1.10 13.49 -13.68
C ALA A 292 2.03 14.12 -14.75
N GLY A 293 3.21 14.57 -14.33
CA GLY A 293 4.22 15.13 -15.23
C GLY A 293 4.77 14.15 -16.27
N LEU A 294 4.78 12.84 -15.98
CA LEU A 294 5.18 11.78 -16.90
C LEU A 294 4.28 11.72 -18.15
N PHE A 295 2.99 12.04 -17.97
CA PHE A 295 1.94 11.91 -18.98
C PHE A 295 1.69 13.22 -19.75
N ALA A 296 2.40 14.30 -19.42
CA ALA A 296 2.31 15.56 -20.15
C ALA A 296 3.01 15.45 -21.53
N VAL A 297 2.57 16.26 -22.50
CA VAL A 297 3.19 16.31 -23.83
C VAL A 297 3.55 17.78 -24.17
N PRO A 298 4.84 18.14 -24.19
CA PRO A 298 6.01 17.34 -23.80
C PRO A 298 6.00 16.96 -22.32
N PRO A 299 6.76 15.92 -21.88
CA PRO A 299 6.85 15.56 -20.47
C PRO A 299 7.33 16.74 -19.61
N GLU A 300 6.71 16.89 -18.42
CA GLU A 300 7.15 17.91 -17.45
C GLU A 300 8.22 17.36 -16.50
N CYS A 301 8.34 16.05 -16.41
CA CYS A 301 9.39 15.29 -15.75
C CYS A 301 9.43 13.88 -16.32
N TYR A 302 10.57 13.19 -16.26
CA TYR A 302 10.82 11.95 -16.99
C TYR A 302 10.75 10.69 -16.12
N MET A 303 11.02 10.80 -14.82
CA MET A 303 11.09 9.69 -13.88
C MET A 303 10.31 9.99 -12.59
N HIS A 304 9.74 8.94 -11.98
CA HIS A 304 9.01 9.02 -10.72
C HIS A 304 9.29 7.78 -9.88
N ARG A 305 10.04 7.92 -8.77
CA ARG A 305 10.25 6.80 -7.85
C ARG A 305 9.06 6.65 -6.92
N GLN A 306 8.37 5.52 -6.98
CA GLN A 306 7.22 5.22 -6.15
C GLN A 306 6.87 3.73 -6.18
N ALA A 307 6.13 3.28 -5.16
CA ALA A 307 5.71 1.90 -4.97
C ALA A 307 4.76 1.37 -6.05
N SER A 308 4.61 0.05 -6.08
CA SER A 308 3.79 -0.71 -7.04
C SER A 308 2.29 -0.35 -7.07
N PHE A 309 1.78 0.37 -6.07
CA PHE A 309 0.39 0.82 -6.04
C PHE A 309 0.12 2.12 -6.82
N ILE A 310 1.16 2.88 -7.20
CA ILE A 310 0.99 4.23 -7.79
C ILE A 310 0.18 4.23 -9.09
N PRO A 311 0.12 3.16 -9.91
CA PRO A 311 -0.76 3.12 -11.07
C PRO A 311 -2.23 3.39 -10.77
N ALA A 312 -2.69 3.19 -9.53
CA ALA A 312 -4.04 3.56 -9.10
C ALA A 312 -4.36 5.06 -9.23
N PHE A 313 -3.33 5.90 -9.33
CA PHE A 313 -3.42 7.36 -9.40
C PHE A 313 -2.94 7.92 -10.76
N PHE A 314 -2.61 7.06 -11.70
CA PHE A 314 -2.29 7.48 -13.06
C PHE A 314 -3.56 7.94 -13.80
N PRO A 315 -3.44 8.77 -14.84
CA PRO A 315 -4.61 9.16 -15.63
C PRO A 315 -5.22 7.97 -16.36
N ASP A 316 -6.52 8.07 -16.70
CA ASP A 316 -7.30 6.98 -17.31
C ASP A 316 -6.72 6.43 -18.63
N ASN A 317 -5.85 7.19 -19.29
CA ASN A 317 -5.19 6.77 -20.54
C ASN A 317 -3.79 6.18 -20.31
N ALA A 318 -3.40 5.93 -19.06
CA ALA A 318 -2.17 5.22 -18.75
C ALA A 318 -2.34 3.73 -19.06
N GLU A 319 -1.45 3.19 -19.87
CA GLU A 319 -1.41 1.78 -20.25
C GLU A 319 -0.04 1.23 -19.85
N LEU A 320 -0.03 0.42 -18.79
CA LEU A 320 1.20 -0.16 -18.21
C LEU A 320 1.82 -1.16 -19.18
N GLY A 321 3.10 -0.98 -19.48
CA GLY A 321 3.82 -1.71 -20.50
C GLY A 321 3.74 -1.10 -21.90
N ASP A 322 3.03 0.05 -22.08
CA ASP A 322 2.93 0.78 -23.35
C ASP A 322 3.41 2.24 -23.20
N ASN A 323 2.60 3.12 -22.59
CA ASN A 323 2.95 4.54 -22.43
C ASN A 323 3.49 4.91 -21.05
N VAL A 324 3.42 3.99 -20.11
CA VAL A 324 4.11 4.03 -18.81
C VAL A 324 4.65 2.65 -18.50
N ASP A 325 5.86 2.59 -17.93
CA ASP A 325 6.50 1.36 -17.49
C ASP A 325 7.39 1.68 -16.28
N PHE A 326 8.10 0.70 -15.77
CA PHE A 326 8.99 0.85 -14.64
C PHE A 326 10.30 0.11 -14.85
N PHE A 327 11.29 0.51 -14.08
CA PHE A 327 12.51 -0.28 -13.88
C PHE A 327 12.83 -0.37 -12.38
N TYR A 328 13.64 -1.36 -12.03
CA TYR A 328 14.12 -1.54 -10.68
C TYR A 328 14.99 -0.34 -10.27
N PHE A 329 14.76 0.25 -9.10
CA PHE A 329 15.61 1.30 -8.54
C PHE A 329 16.98 0.71 -8.27
N PRO A 330 18.04 1.08 -9.02
CA PRO A 330 19.25 0.28 -9.11
C PRO A 330 20.13 0.35 -7.87
N ALA A 331 21.01 -0.63 -7.71
CA ALA A 331 22.04 -0.66 -6.67
C ALA A 331 23.30 0.09 -7.11
N TYR A 332 24.16 0.47 -6.16
CA TYR A 332 25.50 0.98 -6.44
C TYR A 332 26.43 -0.17 -6.85
N GLU A 333 27.21 0.03 -7.92
CA GLU A 333 28.15 -0.97 -8.41
C GLU A 333 29.28 -1.24 -7.40
N ASP A 334 29.73 -0.20 -6.70
CA ASP A 334 30.88 -0.28 -5.79
C ASP A 334 30.55 -0.85 -4.40
N LYS A 335 29.27 -1.03 -4.05
CA LYS A 335 28.84 -1.49 -2.72
C LYS A 335 28.71 -3.01 -2.58
N ASP A 336 28.59 -3.78 -3.69
CA ASP A 336 28.46 -5.24 -3.72
C ASP A 336 27.36 -5.77 -2.75
N LEU A 337 26.21 -5.11 -2.72
CA LEU A 337 25.06 -5.46 -1.87
C LEU A 337 23.98 -6.27 -2.63
N GLY A 338 24.25 -6.63 -3.89
CA GLY A 338 23.33 -7.36 -4.75
C GLY A 338 22.13 -6.52 -5.21
N THR A 339 20.95 -7.12 -5.20
CA THR A 339 19.68 -6.50 -5.62
C THR A 339 18.74 -6.35 -4.42
N PRO A 340 18.98 -5.35 -3.54
CA PRO A 340 18.11 -5.14 -2.38
C PRO A 340 16.75 -4.56 -2.79
N VAL A 341 15.70 -4.98 -2.09
CA VAL A 341 14.33 -4.53 -2.31
C VAL A 341 13.74 -3.98 -1.01
N LEU A 342 13.23 -2.76 -1.10
CA LEU A 342 12.36 -2.19 -0.09
C LEU A 342 10.93 -2.60 -0.39
N GLY A 343 10.21 -3.10 0.62
CA GLY A 343 8.82 -3.47 0.52
C GLY A 343 7.99 -2.97 1.68
N ALA A 344 6.70 -3.01 1.50
CA ALA A 344 5.71 -2.72 2.53
C ALA A 344 4.52 -3.66 2.40
N GLY A 345 3.51 -3.46 3.22
CA GLY A 345 2.25 -4.19 3.11
C GLY A 345 1.21 -3.62 4.05
N THR A 346 -0.01 -4.07 3.89
CA THR A 346 -1.11 -3.67 4.77
C THR A 346 -1.68 -4.89 5.48
N LEU A 347 -1.89 -4.75 6.78
CA LEU A 347 -2.44 -5.81 7.62
C LEU A 347 -3.80 -5.41 8.19
N PHE A 348 -4.72 -6.38 8.21
CA PHE A 348 -6.00 -6.25 8.89
C PHE A 348 -5.87 -6.67 10.34
N SER A 349 -6.27 -5.78 11.26
CA SER A 349 -6.25 -6.03 12.70
C SER A 349 -7.64 -5.82 13.30
N ILE A 350 -7.98 -6.62 14.31
CA ILE A 350 -9.26 -6.54 15.01
C ILE A 350 -9.20 -5.44 16.06
N THR A 351 -10.06 -4.43 15.94
CA THR A 351 -10.26 -3.38 16.94
C THR A 351 -11.54 -3.57 17.74
N ASN A 352 -12.57 -4.21 17.15
CA ASN A 352 -13.81 -4.52 17.82
C ASN A 352 -14.36 -5.86 17.28
N PRO A 353 -14.18 -6.99 18.00
CA PRO A 353 -14.48 -8.31 17.49
C PRO A 353 -15.98 -8.59 17.29
N SER A 354 -16.31 -9.34 16.26
CA SER A 354 -17.65 -9.90 15.99
C SER A 354 -17.53 -11.16 15.13
N GLU A 355 -18.57 -11.98 15.08
CA GLU A 355 -18.61 -13.16 14.22
C GLU A 355 -18.33 -12.80 12.75
N ALA A 356 -18.96 -11.74 12.26
CA ALA A 356 -18.75 -11.30 10.87
C ALA A 356 -17.32 -10.79 10.61
N THR A 357 -16.65 -10.23 11.63
CA THR A 357 -15.24 -9.85 11.58
C THR A 357 -14.35 -11.08 11.39
N ASP A 358 -14.56 -12.11 12.18
CA ASP A 358 -13.78 -13.35 12.12
C ASP A 358 -13.95 -14.04 10.75
N VAL A 359 -15.19 -14.06 10.25
CA VAL A 359 -15.49 -14.64 8.92
C VAL A 359 -14.89 -13.81 7.79
N LEU A 360 -14.82 -12.48 7.91
CA LEU A 360 -14.13 -11.66 6.90
C LEU A 360 -12.61 -11.92 6.89
N LEU A 361 -11.98 -12.15 8.06
CA LEU A 361 -10.57 -12.53 8.11
C LEU A 361 -10.35 -13.93 7.49
N GLU A 362 -11.29 -14.88 7.64
CA GLU A 362 -11.25 -16.15 6.93
C GLU A 362 -11.41 -15.98 5.41
N TRP A 363 -12.26 -15.02 4.96
CA TRP A 363 -12.36 -14.68 3.55
C TRP A 363 -11.04 -14.17 2.97
N LEU A 364 -10.30 -13.33 3.71
CA LEU A 364 -8.99 -12.83 3.30
C LEU A 364 -7.90 -13.93 3.23
N LYS A 365 -8.17 -15.14 3.70
CA LYS A 365 -7.32 -16.33 3.51
C LYS A 365 -7.60 -17.05 2.19
N GLU A 366 -8.75 -16.80 1.55
CA GLU A 366 -9.09 -17.47 0.30
C GLU A 366 -8.32 -16.83 -0.89
N PRO A 367 -7.72 -17.63 -1.79
CA PRO A 367 -7.01 -17.10 -2.97
C PRO A 367 -7.86 -16.12 -3.78
N ILE A 368 -9.15 -16.40 -3.92
CA ILE A 368 -10.10 -15.55 -4.68
C ILE A 368 -10.17 -14.12 -4.13
N ALA A 369 -10.06 -13.90 -2.81
CA ALA A 369 -10.09 -12.58 -2.22
C ALA A 369 -8.91 -11.70 -2.69
N HIS A 370 -7.73 -12.30 -2.92
CA HIS A 370 -6.56 -11.63 -3.48
C HIS A 370 -6.71 -11.44 -4.99
N GLU A 371 -7.13 -12.49 -5.71
CA GLU A 371 -7.26 -12.51 -7.16
C GLU A 371 -8.22 -11.44 -7.69
N LEU A 372 -9.30 -11.15 -6.96
CA LEU A 372 -10.25 -10.10 -7.30
C LEU A 372 -9.64 -8.71 -7.32
N TRP A 373 -8.62 -8.43 -6.51
CA TRP A 373 -7.90 -7.17 -6.58
C TRP A 373 -6.72 -7.25 -7.56
N MET A 374 -5.99 -8.39 -7.62
CA MET A 374 -4.91 -8.61 -8.59
C MET A 374 -5.34 -8.32 -10.02
N ALA A 375 -6.58 -8.69 -10.37
CA ALA A 375 -7.15 -8.46 -11.70
C ALA A 375 -7.54 -6.97 -11.97
N GLN A 376 -7.36 -6.07 -10.99
CA GLN A 376 -7.73 -4.67 -11.08
C GLN A 376 -6.54 -3.70 -11.07
N ASP A 377 -5.32 -4.17 -11.14
CA ASP A 377 -4.09 -3.37 -11.00
C ASP A 377 -3.72 -2.91 -9.58
N GLY A 378 -2.42 -2.64 -9.37
CA GLY A 378 -1.90 -2.01 -8.15
C GLY A 378 -1.97 -2.87 -6.90
N PHE A 379 -2.00 -4.21 -7.05
CA PHE A 379 -2.06 -5.16 -5.95
C PHE A 379 -1.07 -6.29 -6.16
N LEU A 380 -0.21 -6.48 -5.17
CA LEU A 380 0.63 -7.66 -5.04
C LEU A 380 0.25 -8.39 -3.75
N THR A 381 0.54 -9.68 -3.70
CA THR A 381 0.24 -10.51 -2.54
C THR A 381 1.37 -11.47 -2.22
N ALA A 382 1.52 -11.79 -0.92
CA ALA A 382 2.38 -12.86 -0.45
C ALA A 382 1.71 -14.25 -0.51
N HIS A 383 0.41 -14.33 -0.80
CA HIS A 383 -0.35 -15.58 -0.80
C HIS A 383 0.11 -16.51 -1.93
N ALA A 384 0.76 -17.64 -1.59
CA ALA A 384 1.35 -18.57 -2.56
C ALA A 384 0.33 -19.38 -3.37
N GLY A 385 -0.94 -19.43 -2.94
CA GLY A 385 -2.00 -20.21 -3.57
C GLY A 385 -2.78 -19.49 -4.68
N VAL A 386 -2.45 -18.23 -5.01
CA VAL A 386 -3.16 -17.46 -6.03
C VAL A 386 -2.77 -17.91 -7.46
N ASN A 387 -3.67 -17.70 -8.41
CA ASN A 387 -3.37 -17.86 -9.82
C ASN A 387 -2.74 -16.58 -10.37
N LEU A 388 -1.45 -16.61 -10.70
CA LEU A 388 -0.71 -15.46 -11.24
C LEU A 388 -1.19 -15.03 -12.63
N ASP A 389 -1.91 -15.89 -13.36
CA ASP A 389 -2.46 -15.54 -14.68
C ASP A 389 -3.64 -14.55 -14.60
N VAL A 390 -4.17 -14.26 -13.41
CA VAL A 390 -5.21 -13.24 -13.23
C VAL A 390 -4.65 -11.82 -13.12
N TYR A 391 -3.33 -11.63 -12.98
CA TYR A 391 -2.77 -10.29 -13.05
C TYR A 391 -3.18 -9.59 -14.34
N ALA A 392 -3.60 -8.33 -14.22
CA ALA A 392 -4.12 -7.57 -15.35
C ALA A 392 -3.07 -7.34 -16.44
N THR A 393 -1.78 -7.28 -16.10
CA THR A 393 -0.68 -6.98 -17.04
C THR A 393 0.57 -7.82 -16.80
N ASP A 394 1.39 -7.97 -17.85
CA ASP A 394 2.72 -8.59 -17.75
C ASP A 394 3.66 -7.78 -16.86
N ALA A 395 3.50 -6.47 -16.81
CA ALA A 395 4.28 -5.59 -15.96
C ALA A 395 4.05 -5.88 -14.46
N GLN A 396 2.80 -6.15 -14.04
CA GLN A 396 2.56 -6.56 -12.64
C GLN A 396 3.21 -7.90 -12.32
N ARG A 397 3.25 -8.83 -13.29
CA ARG A 397 3.96 -10.09 -13.14
C ARG A 397 5.46 -9.87 -12.97
N ALA A 398 6.05 -8.95 -13.75
CA ALA A 398 7.46 -8.57 -13.64
C ALA A 398 7.82 -7.94 -12.28
N MET A 399 6.90 -7.20 -11.65
CA MET A 399 7.09 -6.72 -10.26
C MET A 399 7.23 -7.89 -9.27
N GLY A 400 6.45 -8.96 -9.46
CA GLY A 400 6.58 -10.18 -8.69
C GLY A 400 7.94 -10.86 -8.85
N GLU A 401 8.52 -10.83 -10.06
CA GLU A 401 9.85 -11.36 -10.36
C GLU A 401 10.94 -10.56 -9.64
N ILE A 402 10.84 -9.23 -9.57
CA ILE A 402 11.80 -8.40 -8.80
C ILE A 402 11.83 -8.82 -7.32
N ILE A 403 10.67 -9.10 -6.72
CA ILE A 403 10.61 -9.57 -5.32
C ILE A 403 11.25 -10.97 -5.21
N ALA A 404 10.99 -11.86 -6.15
CA ALA A 404 11.49 -13.23 -6.13
C ALA A 404 13.02 -13.30 -6.32
N ASP A 405 13.59 -12.40 -7.12
CA ASP A 405 15.01 -12.33 -7.44
C ASP A 405 15.82 -11.46 -6.46
N ALA A 406 15.15 -10.81 -5.50
CA ALA A 406 15.80 -9.96 -4.50
C ALA A 406 16.82 -10.74 -3.67
N THR A 407 18.04 -10.23 -3.57
CA THR A 407 19.08 -10.78 -2.66
C THR A 407 18.82 -10.39 -1.21
N THR A 408 18.13 -9.27 -1.00
CA THR A 408 17.74 -8.75 0.30
C THR A 408 16.35 -8.13 0.17
N PHE A 409 15.44 -8.49 1.07
CA PHE A 409 14.15 -7.83 1.25
C PHE A 409 14.10 -7.23 2.64
N ARG A 410 13.72 -5.95 2.77
CA ARG A 410 13.41 -5.32 4.05
C ARG A 410 12.10 -4.57 3.96
N TYR A 411 11.35 -4.70 5.04
CA TYR A 411 10.16 -3.90 5.22
C TYR A 411 10.54 -2.45 5.50
N ASP A 412 9.72 -1.52 5.09
CA ASP A 412 9.80 -0.09 5.32
C ASP A 412 10.16 0.25 6.78
N ALA A 413 11.26 0.95 6.99
CA ALA A 413 11.78 1.21 8.33
C ALA A 413 10.86 2.12 9.14
N SER A 414 10.32 3.17 8.53
CA SER A 414 9.42 4.10 9.22
C SER A 414 8.14 3.41 9.67
N ASP A 415 7.67 2.43 8.93
CA ASP A 415 6.48 1.65 9.27
C ASP A 415 6.72 0.63 10.39
N LEU A 416 7.98 0.20 10.59
CA LEU A 416 8.40 -0.71 11.67
C LEU A 416 8.75 0.01 12.97
N MET A 417 9.23 1.25 12.89
CA MET A 417 9.62 2.06 14.06
C MET A 417 8.41 2.36 14.94
N PRO A 418 8.59 2.66 16.24
CA PRO A 418 7.51 3.21 17.05
C PRO A 418 6.82 4.37 16.32
N SER A 419 5.49 4.43 16.34
CA SER A 419 4.71 5.38 15.52
C SER A 419 5.10 6.85 15.73
N GLU A 420 5.51 7.20 16.95
CA GLU A 420 6.00 8.54 17.31
C GLU A 420 7.30 8.92 16.59
N ILE A 421 8.07 7.93 16.17
CA ILE A 421 9.29 8.10 15.38
C ILE A 421 9.02 7.94 13.91
N GLY A 422 8.56 6.78 13.46
CA GLY A 422 8.38 6.47 12.04
C GLY A 422 7.35 7.39 11.39
N ALA A 423 6.09 7.28 11.80
CA ALA A 423 4.97 8.10 11.29
C ALA A 423 4.95 9.53 11.86
N GLY A 424 5.81 9.85 12.80
CA GLY A 424 5.90 11.16 13.43
C GLY A 424 7.16 11.93 13.04
N ALA A 425 8.23 11.70 13.82
CA ALA A 425 9.46 12.51 13.71
C ALA A 425 10.21 12.28 12.38
N PHE A 426 10.20 11.07 11.84
CA PHE A 426 10.91 10.77 10.60
C PHE A 426 10.17 11.38 9.40
N TRP A 427 8.86 11.19 9.25
CA TRP A 427 8.08 11.83 8.19
C TRP A 427 8.25 13.35 8.20
N SER A 428 8.01 13.99 9.35
CA SER A 428 8.15 15.45 9.46
C SER A 428 9.60 15.93 9.28
N GLY A 429 10.57 15.19 9.81
CA GLY A 429 11.99 15.51 9.68
C GLY A 429 12.47 15.49 8.22
N MET A 430 11.95 14.57 7.40
CA MET A 430 12.30 14.54 5.97
C MET A 430 11.67 15.70 5.19
N VAL A 431 10.48 16.15 5.55
CA VAL A 431 9.90 17.37 4.97
C VAL A 431 10.76 18.61 5.35
N ASP A 432 11.18 18.70 6.61
CA ASP A 432 12.06 19.78 7.08
C ASP A 432 13.43 19.73 6.38
N PHE A 433 13.99 18.52 6.20
CA PHE A 433 15.22 18.31 5.43
C PHE A 433 15.10 18.85 3.99
N VAL A 434 14.06 18.45 3.27
CA VAL A 434 13.84 18.84 1.87
C VAL A 434 13.66 20.37 1.75
N THR A 435 13.04 21.01 2.73
CA THR A 435 12.72 22.45 2.66
C THR A 435 13.82 23.36 3.18
N SER A 436 14.57 22.96 4.22
CA SER A 436 15.43 23.92 4.92
C SER A 436 16.60 23.35 5.73
N GLN A 437 16.53 22.10 6.24
CA GLN A 437 17.54 21.56 7.16
C GLN A 437 18.70 20.88 6.41
N SER A 438 19.83 20.70 7.09
CA SER A 438 20.87 19.76 6.68
C SER A 438 20.47 18.32 7.07
N ALA A 439 21.13 17.31 6.49
CA ALA A 439 20.91 15.91 6.86
C ALA A 439 21.26 15.66 8.32
N GLU A 440 22.36 16.25 8.83
CA GLU A 440 22.78 16.15 10.22
C GLU A 440 21.75 16.74 11.18
N ASP A 441 21.21 17.95 10.86
CA ASP A 441 20.24 18.62 11.73
C ASP A 441 18.91 17.83 11.77
N ALA A 442 18.44 17.31 10.62
CA ALA A 442 17.25 16.49 10.55
C ALA A 442 17.41 15.17 11.30
N ALA A 443 18.52 14.46 11.09
CA ALA A 443 18.84 13.22 11.78
C ALA A 443 18.94 13.40 13.29
N ALA A 444 19.63 14.46 13.75
CA ALA A 444 19.77 14.78 15.17
C ALA A 444 18.41 15.14 15.83
N ALA A 445 17.52 15.84 15.10
CA ALA A 445 16.18 16.15 15.59
C ALA A 445 15.34 14.87 15.79
N ILE A 446 15.39 13.94 14.82
CA ILE A 446 14.70 12.64 14.92
C ILE A 446 15.27 11.82 16.08
N GLN A 447 16.61 11.73 16.22
CA GLN A 447 17.25 11.01 17.33
C GLN A 447 16.85 11.61 18.68
N SER A 448 16.84 12.93 18.79
CA SER A 448 16.40 13.61 20.02
C SER A 448 14.97 13.24 20.41
N ARG A 449 14.08 13.04 19.44
CA ARG A 449 12.71 12.54 19.70
C ARG A 449 12.73 11.11 20.18
N TRP A 450 13.53 10.25 19.56
CA TRP A 450 13.67 8.85 19.98
C TRP A 450 14.16 8.72 21.43
N ASP A 451 15.12 9.54 21.83
CA ASP A 451 15.64 9.54 23.18
C ASP A 451 14.59 9.91 24.25
N THR A 452 13.48 10.56 23.87
CA THR A 452 12.37 10.84 24.78
C THR A 452 11.46 9.63 25.06
N LEU A 453 11.57 8.55 24.25
CA LEU A 453 10.79 7.32 24.42
C LEU A 453 11.46 6.30 25.34
N LYS A 454 12.74 6.52 25.70
CA LYS A 454 13.55 5.62 26.54
C LYS A 454 13.30 5.87 28.05
#